data_1b5c01eed346499df250b60aeebd902e
#
_entry.id   1b5c01eed346499df250b60aeebd902e
#
_cell.length_a   1.000
_cell.length_b   1.000
_cell.length_c   1.000
_cell.angle_alpha   90.00
_cell.angle_beta   90.00
_cell.angle_gamma   90.00
#
_symmetry.space_group_name_H-M   'P 1'
#
loop_
_entity.id
_entity.type
_entity.pdbx_description
1 polymer ?
#
loop_
_entity_poly.entity_id
_entity_poly.type
_entity_poly.pdbx_seq_one_letter_code
_entity_poly.pdbx_strand_id
1 'polypeptide(L)'
;MKTKREDVRNIAIIAHVDHGKTTLVDELLKQSGVFRENQEVAERVMDSNDIERERGITILSKNTAVHYKGTKINIIDTPGHADFGGEVERVLKMVNGVILVVDAFEGAMPQTKFVLRKALELSLPVIVCINKIDRPEARPDDVIDEVLELFIDLGASDDQLECPFVYASAKAGVACLDLSDPQQDMKPLFETILEYIPAPEGDPEAPTQVLISTIDYNEYVGRIGIGKVDNGTISVNQDMILVNHHDPDKQQKVKISKLYEFDGLSKTEVKSATIGSIVAISGISDISIGDTLCSPEKAEAIPFQKISEPTIAMQFIVNDSPFAGQEGKYVTSRHLRDRLFKELNTDVSLRVEEMENTDSFKVSGRGELHLSVLIENMRREGYEFAVSKAEVLYHTDENGKKLEPIETAYIDVPDEFTGVVIEKLGQRKGELRNMGVSNGGYTRLEFSIPSRGLIGYRGEFMTDTKGNGIINTSFDGYEPYKGDIQYRKQGSLIAFETGESVTYGLYSAQERGTLFIGPGEKVYSGMVIGQNGKTDDIELNVCKTKHLTNTRSSSADEALRLTPPKILSLEQALGFIDTDELLEVTPKTLRIRKKILDSRMRKRSMMK
;
A
#
# COMPACT_ATOMS: atom_id res chain seq x y z
N MET A 1 -31.42 26.30 -7.28
CA MET A 1 -30.98 26.21 -8.72
C MET A 1 -29.53 25.71 -8.74
N LYS A 2 -29.21 24.68 -9.56
CA LYS A 2 -27.81 24.25 -9.67
C LYS A 2 -26.95 25.37 -10.23
N THR A 3 -25.89 25.71 -9.54
CA THR A 3 -24.90 26.72 -9.94
C THR A 3 -23.53 26.04 -10.11
N LYS A 4 -22.73 26.60 -11.02
CA LYS A 4 -21.34 26.14 -11.23
C LYS A 4 -20.39 27.04 -10.44
N ARG A 5 -19.41 26.42 -9.75
CA ARG A 5 -18.34 27.12 -9.04
C ARG A 5 -17.10 27.25 -9.93
N GLU A 6 -17.11 28.25 -10.83
CA GLU A 6 -16.00 28.47 -11.78
C GLU A 6 -14.65 28.78 -11.10
N ASP A 7 -14.70 29.23 -9.85
CA ASP A 7 -13.53 29.55 -9.03
C ASP A 7 -12.87 28.32 -8.37
N VAL A 8 -13.38 27.09 -8.62
CA VAL A 8 -12.85 25.86 -8.04
C VAL A 8 -12.70 24.76 -9.10
N ARG A 9 -11.64 23.96 -9.00
CA ARG A 9 -11.46 22.67 -9.70
C ARG A 9 -11.00 21.64 -8.70
N ASN A 10 -11.55 20.43 -8.77
CA ASN A 10 -11.17 19.30 -7.93
C ASN A 10 -10.61 18.21 -8.82
N ILE A 11 -9.36 17.86 -8.66
CA ILE A 11 -8.67 16.87 -9.49
C ILE A 11 -8.01 15.79 -8.63
N ALA A 12 -7.96 14.56 -9.15
CA ALA A 12 -7.13 13.50 -8.61
C ALA A 12 -5.95 13.25 -9.55
N ILE A 13 -4.80 12.91 -9.00
CA ILE A 13 -3.63 12.52 -9.79
C ILE A 13 -3.42 11.02 -9.65
N ILE A 14 -3.41 10.32 -10.79
CA ILE A 14 -3.20 8.89 -10.92
C ILE A 14 -1.87 8.68 -11.64
N ALA A 15 -1.04 7.79 -11.13
CA ALA A 15 0.18 7.39 -11.81
C ALA A 15 0.62 6.00 -11.37
N HIS A 16 1.42 5.35 -12.20
CA HIS A 16 2.22 4.22 -11.76
C HIS A 16 3.34 4.67 -10.82
N VAL A 17 3.87 3.74 -10.03
CA VAL A 17 5.06 3.97 -9.19
C VAL A 17 6.19 4.49 -10.09
N ASP A 18 6.93 5.47 -9.61
CA ASP A 18 8.05 6.12 -10.31
C ASP A 18 7.72 6.90 -11.59
N HIS A 19 6.46 7.00 -12.06
CA HIS A 19 6.09 7.86 -13.20
C HIS A 19 6.21 9.36 -12.91
N GLY A 20 6.54 9.73 -11.67
CA GLY A 20 6.84 11.11 -11.29
C GLY A 20 5.64 11.91 -10.77
N LYS A 21 4.59 11.21 -10.26
CA LYS A 21 3.41 11.83 -9.65
C LYS A 21 3.75 12.87 -8.59
N THR A 22 4.51 12.49 -7.57
CA THR A 22 4.90 13.37 -6.47
C THR A 22 5.72 14.57 -6.96
N THR A 23 6.66 14.33 -7.88
CA THR A 23 7.46 15.40 -8.49
C THR A 23 6.60 16.41 -9.27
N LEU A 24 5.56 15.91 -9.97
CA LEU A 24 4.61 16.77 -10.68
C LEU A 24 3.82 17.64 -9.71
N VAL A 25 3.30 17.06 -8.63
CA VAL A 25 2.56 17.82 -7.61
C VAL A 25 3.45 18.85 -6.93
N ASP A 26 4.68 18.49 -6.58
CA ASP A 26 5.66 19.42 -6.00
C ASP A 26 5.92 20.61 -6.93
N GLU A 27 6.02 20.37 -8.22
CA GLU A 27 6.28 21.43 -9.20
C GLU A 27 5.04 22.33 -9.41
N LEU A 28 3.84 21.76 -9.42
CA LEU A 28 2.61 22.56 -9.43
C LEU A 28 2.50 23.45 -8.20
N LEU A 29 2.87 22.93 -7.01
CA LEU A 29 2.90 23.71 -5.77
C LEU A 29 3.92 24.85 -5.83
N LYS A 30 5.12 24.62 -6.37
CA LYS A 30 6.17 25.65 -6.51
C LYS A 30 5.73 26.76 -7.45
N GLN A 31 5.22 26.40 -8.64
CA GLN A 31 4.87 27.39 -9.68
C GLN A 31 3.56 28.11 -9.42
N SER A 32 2.70 27.60 -8.53
CA SER A 32 1.50 28.32 -8.08
C SER A 32 1.77 29.40 -7.03
N GLY A 33 3.02 29.57 -6.57
CA GLY A 33 3.38 30.60 -5.60
C GLY A 33 3.05 30.25 -4.13
N VAL A 34 2.74 28.99 -3.84
CA VAL A 34 2.49 28.52 -2.47
C VAL A 34 3.73 28.65 -1.59
N PHE A 35 4.93 28.49 -2.16
CA PHE A 35 6.21 28.67 -1.46
C PHE A 35 6.80 30.05 -1.70
N ARG A 36 7.45 30.62 -0.68
CA ARG A 36 8.18 31.89 -0.82
C ARG A 36 9.44 31.68 -1.66
N GLU A 37 9.82 32.66 -2.47
CA GLU A 37 10.96 32.60 -3.42
C GLU A 37 12.31 32.13 -2.82
N ASN A 38 12.49 32.23 -1.51
CA ASN A 38 13.73 31.84 -0.80
C ASN A 38 13.53 30.65 0.16
N GLN A 39 12.42 29.92 0.05
CA GLN A 39 12.17 28.76 0.89
C GLN A 39 12.79 27.52 0.24
N GLU A 40 13.86 26.96 0.85
CA GLU A 40 14.34 25.62 0.48
C GLU A 40 13.23 24.61 0.78
N VAL A 41 12.67 24.06 -0.26
CA VAL A 41 11.62 23.03 -0.17
C VAL A 41 12.31 21.68 -0.35
N ALA A 42 12.14 20.78 0.62
CA ALA A 42 12.61 19.42 0.49
C ALA A 42 11.94 18.76 -0.73
N GLU A 43 12.67 17.94 -1.46
CA GLU A 43 12.08 17.12 -2.52
C GLU A 43 11.02 16.18 -1.93
N ARG A 44 9.95 15.92 -2.69
CA ARG A 44 8.81 15.07 -2.29
C ARG A 44 8.08 15.58 -1.04
N VAL A 45 7.67 16.85 -1.09
CA VAL A 45 6.98 17.52 0.03
C VAL A 45 5.68 16.81 0.42
N MET A 46 5.02 16.18 -0.53
CA MET A 46 3.79 15.41 -0.29
C MET A 46 4.06 14.07 0.40
N ASP A 47 5.24 13.47 0.25
CA ASP A 47 5.57 12.20 0.89
C ASP A 47 6.02 12.45 2.34
N SER A 48 5.07 12.54 3.26
CA SER A 48 5.33 12.84 4.68
C SER A 48 5.87 11.64 5.46
N ASN A 49 5.73 10.41 4.91
CA ASN A 49 6.19 9.17 5.54
C ASN A 49 7.51 8.73 4.90
N ASP A 50 8.51 8.40 5.71
CA ASP A 50 9.82 7.92 5.24
C ASP A 50 9.68 6.63 4.40
N ILE A 51 8.70 5.78 4.69
CA ILE A 51 8.42 4.56 3.92
C ILE A 51 7.90 4.91 2.51
N GLU A 52 7.04 5.92 2.37
CA GLU A 52 6.59 6.41 1.05
C GLU A 52 7.76 6.91 0.22
N ARG A 53 8.69 7.68 0.84
CA ARG A 53 9.89 8.18 0.17
C ARG A 53 10.85 7.08 -0.26
N GLU A 54 11.08 6.09 0.60
CA GLU A 54 12.01 4.99 0.32
C GLU A 54 11.46 4.03 -0.74
N ARG A 55 10.16 3.76 -0.70
CA ARG A 55 9.50 2.83 -1.63
C ARG A 55 9.00 3.49 -2.91
N GLY A 56 8.98 4.81 -2.96
CA GLY A 56 8.45 5.58 -4.09
C GLY A 56 6.93 5.44 -4.29
N ILE A 57 6.19 4.96 -3.28
CA ILE A 57 4.73 4.72 -3.36
C ILE A 57 3.97 5.67 -2.45
N THR A 58 2.81 6.14 -2.90
CA THR A 58 1.84 6.82 -2.03
C THR A 58 1.00 5.77 -1.31
N ILE A 59 0.98 5.81 0.01
CA ILE A 59 0.24 4.87 0.87
C ILE A 59 -1.10 5.49 1.26
N LEU A 60 -1.10 6.76 1.67
CA LEU A 60 -2.29 7.49 2.08
C LEU A 60 -2.58 8.63 1.10
N SER A 61 -3.86 8.81 0.76
CA SER A 61 -4.29 9.95 -0.05
C SER A 61 -4.08 11.26 0.71
N LYS A 62 -3.55 12.25 0.01
CA LYS A 62 -3.26 13.58 0.57
C LYS A 62 -3.96 14.65 -0.23
N ASN A 63 -4.46 15.65 0.50
CA ASN A 63 -5.13 16.78 -0.10
C ASN A 63 -4.22 18.02 -0.06
N THR A 64 -4.12 18.69 -1.19
CA THR A 64 -3.46 19.98 -1.30
C THR A 64 -4.27 20.90 -2.20
N ALA A 65 -3.98 22.19 -2.19
CA ALA A 65 -4.62 23.14 -3.07
C ALA A 65 -3.62 24.15 -3.61
N VAL A 66 -3.77 24.51 -4.87
CA VAL A 66 -2.99 25.54 -5.54
C VAL A 66 -3.91 26.60 -6.11
N HIS A 67 -3.40 27.81 -6.33
CA HIS A 67 -4.16 28.90 -6.94
C HIS A 67 -3.56 29.27 -8.28
N TYR A 68 -4.39 29.31 -9.31
CA TYR A 68 -3.99 29.73 -10.65
C TYR A 68 -5.04 30.60 -11.29
N LYS A 69 -4.69 31.82 -11.73
CA LYS A 69 -5.57 32.80 -12.33
C LYS A 69 -6.88 33.05 -11.54
N GLY A 70 -6.80 33.04 -10.22
CA GLY A 70 -7.96 33.24 -9.34
C GLY A 70 -8.82 32.00 -9.10
N THR A 71 -8.51 30.87 -9.72
CA THR A 71 -9.17 29.60 -9.49
C THR A 71 -8.38 28.77 -8.49
N LYS A 72 -9.07 28.21 -7.49
CA LYS A 72 -8.53 27.24 -6.54
C LYS A 72 -8.59 25.84 -7.15
N ILE A 73 -7.46 25.20 -7.29
CA ILE A 73 -7.37 23.82 -7.79
C ILE A 73 -7.01 22.92 -6.59
N ASN A 74 -7.99 22.15 -6.13
CA ASN A 74 -7.75 21.11 -5.13
C ASN A 74 -7.18 19.88 -5.82
N ILE A 75 -6.04 19.42 -5.33
CA ILE A 75 -5.32 18.27 -5.86
C ILE A 75 -5.33 17.17 -4.80
N ILE A 76 -5.87 16.01 -5.16
CA ILE A 76 -5.87 14.84 -4.30
C ILE A 76 -4.88 13.83 -4.87
N ASP A 77 -3.83 13.56 -4.09
CA ASP A 77 -2.87 12.52 -4.42
C ASP A 77 -3.45 11.15 -4.08
N THR A 78 -3.49 10.23 -5.05
CA THR A 78 -4.09 8.90 -4.88
C THR A 78 -3.04 7.83 -4.72
N PRO A 79 -3.28 6.82 -3.83
CA PRO A 79 -2.45 5.63 -3.81
C PRO A 79 -2.44 4.93 -5.17
N GLY A 80 -1.27 4.49 -5.62
CA GLY A 80 -1.13 3.78 -6.90
C GLY A 80 -1.29 2.26 -6.78
N HIS A 81 -1.27 1.69 -5.57
CA HIS A 81 -1.29 0.25 -5.34
C HIS A 81 -2.70 -0.28 -5.10
N ALA A 82 -3.03 -1.46 -5.67
CA ALA A 82 -4.35 -2.07 -5.59
C ALA A 82 -4.81 -2.40 -4.16
N ASP A 83 -3.88 -2.66 -3.23
CA ASP A 83 -4.19 -2.89 -1.81
C ASP A 83 -4.90 -1.69 -1.16
N PHE A 84 -4.76 -0.50 -1.75
CA PHE A 84 -5.41 0.74 -1.33
C PHE A 84 -6.61 1.13 -2.22
N GLY A 85 -7.12 0.21 -3.05
CA GLY A 85 -8.17 0.46 -4.04
C GLY A 85 -9.45 1.09 -3.48
N GLY A 86 -9.83 0.75 -2.25
CA GLY A 86 -10.98 1.39 -1.61
C GLY A 86 -10.78 2.86 -1.26
N GLU A 87 -9.55 3.33 -1.08
CA GLU A 87 -9.25 4.76 -0.92
C GLU A 87 -9.38 5.50 -2.23
N VAL A 88 -8.91 4.87 -3.30
CA VAL A 88 -9.00 5.43 -4.65
C VAL A 88 -10.45 5.72 -5.05
N GLU A 89 -11.36 4.76 -4.88
CA GLU A 89 -12.78 4.97 -5.22
C GLU A 89 -13.41 6.12 -4.43
N ARG A 90 -13.04 6.28 -3.17
CA ARG A 90 -13.54 7.37 -2.32
C ARG A 90 -13.01 8.74 -2.77
N VAL A 91 -11.73 8.79 -3.11
CA VAL A 91 -11.10 10.01 -3.64
C VAL A 91 -11.75 10.42 -4.95
N LEU A 92 -11.98 9.47 -5.87
CA LEU A 92 -12.59 9.76 -7.18
C LEU A 92 -14.01 10.35 -7.07
N LYS A 93 -14.75 10.09 -6.01
CA LYS A 93 -16.05 10.73 -5.75
C LYS A 93 -15.95 12.21 -5.32
N MET A 94 -14.80 12.64 -4.83
CA MET A 94 -14.59 14.03 -4.42
C MET A 94 -14.17 14.94 -5.58
N VAL A 95 -13.71 14.37 -6.69
CA VAL A 95 -13.09 15.12 -7.79
C VAL A 95 -14.03 15.29 -8.99
N ASN A 96 -13.68 16.22 -9.84
CA ASN A 96 -14.41 16.53 -11.08
C ASN A 96 -13.65 16.04 -12.32
N GLY A 97 -12.42 15.59 -12.16
CA GLY A 97 -11.60 15.03 -13.23
C GLY A 97 -10.29 14.47 -12.71
N VAL A 98 -9.53 13.86 -13.58
CA VAL A 98 -8.33 13.10 -13.26
C VAL A 98 -7.18 13.49 -14.17
N ILE A 99 -5.98 13.56 -13.62
CA ILE A 99 -4.73 13.60 -14.38
C ILE A 99 -4.07 12.22 -14.31
N LEU A 100 -3.93 11.57 -15.46
CA LEU A 100 -3.19 10.33 -15.61
C LEU A 100 -1.75 10.66 -16.01
N VAL A 101 -0.79 10.40 -15.12
CA VAL A 101 0.64 10.63 -15.39
C VAL A 101 1.26 9.33 -15.90
N VAL A 102 1.85 9.39 -17.08
CA VAL A 102 2.49 8.25 -17.75
C VAL A 102 3.94 8.61 -18.08
N ASP A 103 4.87 7.72 -17.80
CA ASP A 103 6.29 7.90 -18.19
C ASP A 103 6.44 7.77 -19.69
N ALA A 104 7.12 8.74 -20.33
CA ALA A 104 7.33 8.79 -21.77
C ALA A 104 8.17 7.61 -22.35
N PHE A 105 8.85 6.85 -21.49
CA PHE A 105 9.62 5.67 -21.88
C PHE A 105 8.90 4.37 -21.51
N GLU A 106 8.43 4.24 -20.26
CA GLU A 106 7.82 3.01 -19.75
C GLU A 106 6.41 2.76 -20.33
N GLY A 107 5.67 3.84 -20.64
CA GLY A 107 4.33 3.75 -21.23
C GLY A 107 3.24 3.39 -20.22
N ALA A 108 2.13 2.85 -20.73
CA ALA A 108 0.95 2.52 -19.94
C ALA A 108 1.15 1.24 -19.12
N MET A 109 1.27 1.37 -17.79
CA MET A 109 1.55 0.27 -16.88
C MET A 109 0.28 -0.33 -16.24
N PRO A 110 0.25 -1.65 -15.94
CA PRO A 110 -0.94 -2.36 -15.46
C PRO A 110 -1.56 -1.82 -14.17
N GLN A 111 -0.77 -1.24 -13.26
CA GLN A 111 -1.29 -0.72 -11.99
C GLN A 111 -2.28 0.43 -12.18
N THR A 112 -2.10 1.23 -13.22
CA THR A 112 -3.00 2.33 -13.53
C THR A 112 -4.36 1.86 -14.04
N LYS A 113 -4.46 0.62 -14.58
CA LYS A 113 -5.71 0.06 -15.12
C LYS A 113 -6.86 0.08 -14.11
N PHE A 114 -6.61 -0.31 -12.87
CA PHE A 114 -7.66 -0.36 -11.86
C PHE A 114 -8.22 1.04 -11.57
N VAL A 115 -7.34 2.01 -11.31
CA VAL A 115 -7.73 3.37 -10.94
C VAL A 115 -8.38 4.07 -12.14
N LEU A 116 -7.81 3.89 -13.33
CA LEU A 116 -8.35 4.45 -14.58
C LEU A 116 -9.72 3.87 -14.92
N ARG A 117 -9.91 2.54 -14.79
CA ARG A 117 -11.22 1.90 -14.95
C ARG A 117 -12.27 2.55 -14.07
N LYS A 118 -11.96 2.78 -12.79
CA LYS A 118 -12.88 3.43 -11.86
C LYS A 118 -13.17 4.87 -12.23
N ALA A 119 -12.20 5.61 -12.71
CA ALA A 119 -12.41 6.98 -13.21
C ALA A 119 -13.35 6.98 -14.44
N LEU A 120 -13.14 6.06 -15.40
CA LEU A 120 -13.98 5.92 -16.58
C LEU A 120 -15.40 5.46 -16.24
N GLU A 121 -15.58 4.50 -15.31
CA GLU A 121 -16.90 4.06 -14.80
C GLU A 121 -17.68 5.22 -14.16
N LEU A 122 -16.99 6.16 -13.51
CA LEU A 122 -17.58 7.38 -12.94
C LEU A 122 -17.75 8.51 -13.96
N SER A 123 -17.43 8.27 -15.23
CA SER A 123 -17.46 9.24 -16.32
C SER A 123 -16.66 10.52 -16.02
N LEU A 124 -15.56 10.39 -15.29
CA LEU A 124 -14.67 11.50 -15.00
C LEU A 124 -13.82 11.82 -16.24
N PRO A 125 -13.71 13.10 -16.66
CA PRO A 125 -12.77 13.50 -17.70
C PRO A 125 -11.34 13.27 -17.25
N VAL A 126 -10.50 12.77 -18.18
CA VAL A 126 -9.11 12.42 -17.94
C VAL A 126 -8.20 13.28 -18.78
N ILE A 127 -7.22 13.93 -18.17
CA ILE A 127 -6.09 14.57 -18.85
C ILE A 127 -4.92 13.60 -18.78
N VAL A 128 -4.30 13.29 -19.89
CA VAL A 128 -3.11 12.43 -19.95
C VAL A 128 -1.86 13.29 -19.95
N CYS A 129 -1.03 13.15 -18.92
CA CYS A 129 0.25 13.84 -18.79
C CYS A 129 1.40 12.87 -19.10
N ILE A 130 2.00 13.00 -20.28
CA ILE A 130 3.19 12.24 -20.69
C ILE A 130 4.41 12.89 -20.05
N ASN A 131 4.90 12.32 -18.96
CA ASN A 131 5.99 12.87 -18.15
C ASN A 131 7.35 12.29 -18.51
N LYS A 132 8.42 12.99 -18.11
CA LYS A 132 9.83 12.62 -18.36
C LYS A 132 10.22 12.63 -19.84
N ILE A 133 9.69 13.56 -20.61
CA ILE A 133 10.05 13.77 -22.02
C ILE A 133 11.52 14.16 -22.21
N ASP A 134 12.21 14.56 -21.12
CA ASP A 134 13.64 14.87 -21.08
C ASP A 134 14.56 13.64 -21.15
N ARG A 135 14.01 12.42 -21.03
CA ARG A 135 14.79 11.18 -21.16
C ARG A 135 15.21 10.94 -22.62
N PRO A 136 16.47 10.53 -22.86
CA PRO A 136 16.96 10.25 -24.22
C PRO A 136 16.17 9.13 -24.94
N GLU A 137 15.62 8.19 -24.17
CA GLU A 137 14.85 7.04 -24.67
C GLU A 137 13.34 7.30 -24.72
N ALA A 138 12.90 8.55 -24.46
CA ALA A 138 11.48 8.90 -24.51
C ALA A 138 10.87 8.64 -25.89
N ARG A 139 9.67 8.00 -25.90
CA ARG A 139 8.90 7.66 -27.10
C ARG A 139 7.44 8.10 -26.97
N PRO A 140 7.19 9.41 -26.82
CA PRO A 140 5.88 9.93 -26.47
C PRO A 140 4.76 9.54 -27.43
N ASP A 141 5.02 9.46 -28.74
CA ASP A 141 4.02 9.08 -29.73
C ASP A 141 3.53 7.64 -29.55
N ASP A 142 4.46 6.69 -29.33
CA ASP A 142 4.11 5.29 -29.05
C ASP A 142 3.32 5.17 -27.73
N VAL A 143 3.68 5.98 -26.73
CA VAL A 143 3.00 5.98 -25.41
C VAL A 143 1.57 6.51 -25.52
N ILE A 144 1.29 7.46 -26.42
CA ILE A 144 -0.08 7.92 -26.70
C ILE A 144 -0.91 6.75 -27.22
N ASP A 145 -0.39 6.02 -28.20
CA ASP A 145 -1.09 4.86 -28.78
C ASP A 145 -1.36 3.79 -27.72
N GLU A 146 -0.37 3.47 -26.87
CA GLU A 146 -0.53 2.54 -25.75
C GLU A 146 -1.60 2.99 -24.74
N VAL A 147 -1.68 4.28 -24.45
CA VAL A 147 -2.70 4.85 -23.54
C VAL A 147 -4.08 4.76 -24.18
N LEU A 148 -4.23 5.08 -25.46
CA LEU A 148 -5.49 4.98 -26.18
C LEU A 148 -5.97 3.52 -26.28
N GLU A 149 -5.06 2.58 -26.57
CA GLU A 149 -5.37 1.14 -26.53
C GLU A 149 -5.86 0.73 -25.13
N LEU A 150 -5.19 1.21 -24.06
CA LEU A 150 -5.62 0.95 -22.69
C LEU A 150 -7.03 1.49 -22.42
N PHE A 151 -7.38 2.68 -22.88
CA PHE A 151 -8.73 3.25 -22.74
C PHE A 151 -9.79 2.39 -23.45
N ILE A 152 -9.48 1.93 -24.67
CA ILE A 152 -10.35 1.03 -25.46
C ILE A 152 -10.55 -0.30 -24.70
N ASP A 153 -9.48 -0.91 -24.20
CA ASP A 153 -9.50 -2.15 -23.40
C ASP A 153 -10.36 -2.02 -22.14
N LEU A 154 -10.42 -0.82 -21.57
CA LEU A 154 -11.21 -0.53 -20.39
C LEU A 154 -12.66 -0.13 -20.71
N GLY A 155 -13.04 -0.10 -21.97
CA GLY A 155 -14.39 0.22 -22.44
C GLY A 155 -14.71 1.71 -22.38
N ALA A 156 -13.73 2.57 -22.59
CA ALA A 156 -13.94 4.02 -22.71
C ALA A 156 -14.90 4.38 -23.84
N SER A 157 -15.72 5.41 -23.64
CA SER A 157 -16.57 5.96 -24.69
C SER A 157 -15.77 6.82 -25.66
N ASP A 158 -16.34 7.09 -26.84
CA ASP A 158 -15.69 7.96 -27.84
C ASP A 158 -15.33 9.34 -27.26
N ASP A 159 -16.20 9.94 -26.44
CA ASP A 159 -15.94 11.22 -25.75
C ASP A 159 -14.75 11.13 -24.78
N GLN A 160 -14.52 9.96 -24.17
CA GLN A 160 -13.41 9.73 -23.26
C GLN A 160 -12.08 9.49 -23.99
N LEU A 161 -12.14 9.01 -25.23
CA LEU A 161 -10.97 8.85 -26.10
C LEU A 161 -10.46 10.20 -26.66
N GLU A 162 -11.31 11.22 -26.73
CA GLU A 162 -10.94 12.60 -27.11
C GLU A 162 -10.29 13.36 -25.95
N CYS A 163 -9.53 12.68 -25.08
CA CYS A 163 -8.86 13.29 -23.95
C CYS A 163 -7.64 14.12 -24.36
N PRO A 164 -7.36 15.27 -23.69
CA PRO A 164 -6.18 16.08 -23.99
C PRO A 164 -4.89 15.39 -23.49
N PHE A 165 -3.84 15.52 -24.30
CA PHE A 165 -2.48 15.10 -23.96
C PHE A 165 -1.64 16.34 -23.63
N VAL A 166 -0.86 16.25 -22.54
CA VAL A 166 0.10 17.29 -22.13
C VAL A 166 1.45 16.59 -21.96
N TYR A 167 2.48 17.12 -22.60
CA TYR A 167 3.84 16.65 -22.44
C TYR A 167 4.53 17.42 -21.33
N ALA A 168 5.23 16.71 -20.44
CA ALA A 168 5.87 17.34 -19.29
C ALA A 168 7.23 16.73 -18.94
N SER A 169 8.10 17.55 -18.38
CA SER A 169 9.20 17.11 -17.53
C SER A 169 9.02 17.74 -16.16
N ALA A 170 8.41 16.97 -15.26
CA ALA A 170 8.18 17.43 -13.89
C ALA A 170 9.48 17.80 -13.18
N LYS A 171 10.58 17.10 -13.49
CA LYS A 171 11.91 17.38 -12.95
C LYS A 171 12.49 18.73 -13.43
N ALA A 172 12.22 19.09 -14.67
CA ALA A 172 12.65 20.37 -15.24
C ALA A 172 11.65 21.51 -14.97
N GLY A 173 10.44 21.18 -14.48
CA GLY A 173 9.37 22.14 -14.19
C GLY A 173 8.73 22.72 -15.45
N VAL A 174 8.63 21.94 -16.53
CA VAL A 174 8.12 22.41 -17.83
C VAL A 174 7.04 21.49 -18.37
N ALA A 175 6.10 22.09 -19.13
CA ALA A 175 5.06 21.38 -19.87
C ALA A 175 4.80 22.07 -21.22
N CYS A 176 4.26 21.31 -22.20
CA CYS A 176 3.82 21.81 -23.50
C CYS A 176 2.65 20.98 -24.05
N LEU A 177 1.90 21.54 -24.97
CA LEU A 177 0.83 20.82 -25.68
C LEU A 177 1.34 20.15 -26.96
N ASP A 178 2.39 20.70 -27.56
CA ASP A 178 3.11 20.14 -28.69
C ASP A 178 4.60 20.12 -28.37
N LEU A 179 5.32 19.07 -28.74
CA LEU A 179 6.77 18.93 -28.48
C LEU A 179 7.60 20.00 -29.18
N SER A 180 7.07 20.63 -30.22
CA SER A 180 7.68 21.78 -30.92
C SER A 180 7.51 23.12 -30.19
N ASP A 181 6.63 23.20 -29.20
CA ASP A 181 6.36 24.41 -28.43
C ASP A 181 7.49 24.74 -27.44
N PRO A 182 7.66 26.01 -27.06
CA PRO A 182 8.62 26.40 -26.03
C PRO A 182 8.30 25.80 -24.67
N GLN A 183 9.20 25.00 -24.12
CA GLN A 183 9.09 24.39 -22.80
C GLN A 183 9.63 25.36 -21.73
N GLN A 184 8.77 26.16 -21.11
CA GLN A 184 9.17 27.22 -20.17
C GLN A 184 8.72 26.99 -18.73
N ASP A 185 7.47 26.59 -18.54
CA ASP A 185 6.84 26.40 -17.23
C ASP A 185 5.68 25.39 -17.30
N MET A 186 4.98 25.20 -16.18
CA MET A 186 3.84 24.27 -16.09
C MET A 186 2.49 24.90 -16.50
N LYS A 187 2.47 26.13 -17.02
CA LYS A 187 1.24 26.81 -17.43
C LYS A 187 0.40 26.00 -18.40
N PRO A 188 0.94 25.33 -19.43
CA PRO A 188 0.11 24.53 -20.34
C PRO A 188 -0.74 23.49 -19.60
N LEU A 189 -0.21 22.84 -18.57
CA LEU A 189 -0.96 21.90 -17.76
C LEU A 189 -2.05 22.60 -16.93
N PHE A 190 -1.76 23.75 -16.30
CA PHE A 190 -2.75 24.53 -15.56
C PHE A 190 -3.90 25.00 -16.46
N GLU A 191 -3.59 25.50 -17.66
CA GLU A 191 -4.60 25.94 -18.64
C GLU A 191 -5.50 24.77 -19.06
N THR A 192 -4.91 23.61 -19.37
CA THR A 192 -5.66 22.40 -19.74
C THR A 192 -6.58 21.96 -18.60
N ILE A 193 -6.13 22.05 -17.33
CA ILE A 193 -6.99 21.76 -16.17
C ILE A 193 -8.18 22.68 -16.12
N LEU A 194 -7.99 23.99 -16.30
CA LEU A 194 -9.07 24.96 -16.24
C LEU A 194 -10.06 24.82 -17.40
N GLU A 195 -9.58 24.47 -18.58
CA GLU A 195 -10.38 24.34 -19.80
C GLU A 195 -11.16 23.02 -19.83
N TYR A 196 -10.51 21.90 -19.50
CA TYR A 196 -11.07 20.57 -19.73
C TYR A 196 -11.80 19.99 -18.50
N ILE A 197 -11.32 20.27 -17.28
CA ILE A 197 -11.98 19.76 -16.08
C ILE A 197 -13.17 20.66 -15.71
N PRO A 198 -14.41 20.10 -15.60
CA PRO A 198 -15.59 20.89 -15.29
C PRO A 198 -15.54 21.45 -13.86
N ALA A 199 -16.10 22.63 -13.69
CA ALA A 199 -16.33 23.21 -12.38
C ALA A 199 -17.35 22.38 -11.58
N PRO A 200 -17.20 22.28 -10.24
CA PRO A 200 -18.20 21.60 -9.42
C PRO A 200 -19.57 22.28 -9.52
N GLU A 201 -20.63 21.46 -9.60
CA GLU A 201 -22.01 21.91 -9.69
C GLU A 201 -22.80 21.48 -8.46
N GLY A 202 -23.67 22.34 -7.97
CA GLY A 202 -24.59 22.02 -6.88
C GLY A 202 -25.54 23.19 -6.60
N ASP A 203 -26.38 23.05 -5.58
CA ASP A 203 -27.28 24.09 -5.13
C ASP A 203 -26.82 24.65 -3.78
N PRO A 204 -26.26 25.87 -3.70
CA PRO A 204 -25.73 26.44 -2.46
C PRO A 204 -26.81 26.75 -1.42
N GLU A 205 -28.09 26.86 -1.84
CA GLU A 205 -29.24 27.13 -0.97
C GLU A 205 -30.00 25.85 -0.57
N ALA A 206 -29.62 24.69 -1.13
CA ALA A 206 -30.21 23.41 -0.75
C ALA A 206 -29.78 23.01 0.68
N PRO A 207 -30.52 22.07 1.32
CA PRO A 207 -30.07 21.46 2.56
C PRO A 207 -28.66 20.91 2.42
N THR A 208 -27.80 21.25 3.39
CA THR A 208 -26.38 20.88 3.34
C THR A 208 -26.19 19.36 3.35
N GLN A 209 -25.33 18.87 2.47
CA GLN A 209 -24.88 17.48 2.43
C GLN A 209 -23.37 17.44 2.17
N VAL A 210 -22.63 16.75 3.06
CA VAL A 210 -21.18 16.53 2.95
C VAL A 210 -20.89 15.07 3.15
N LEU A 211 -20.41 14.37 2.11
CA LEU A 211 -19.97 12.99 2.20
C LEU A 211 -18.53 12.92 2.72
N ILE A 212 -18.31 12.20 3.81
CA ILE A 212 -16.98 11.96 4.38
C ILE A 212 -16.29 10.83 3.62
N SER A 213 -15.25 11.17 2.90
CA SER A 213 -14.49 10.26 2.02
C SER A 213 -13.18 9.77 2.63
N THR A 214 -12.53 10.59 3.46
CA THR A 214 -11.29 10.24 4.16
C THR A 214 -11.31 10.71 5.61
N ILE A 215 -10.49 10.10 6.45
CA ILE A 215 -10.33 10.49 7.86
C ILE A 215 -8.86 10.78 8.12
N ASP A 216 -8.62 11.84 8.83
CA ASP A 216 -7.34 12.21 9.43
C ASP A 216 -7.48 12.21 10.97
N TYR A 217 -6.37 12.19 11.67
CA TYR A 217 -6.36 12.19 13.12
C TYR A 217 -5.32 13.18 13.66
N ASN A 218 -5.74 13.94 14.65
CA ASN A 218 -4.83 14.83 15.38
C ASN A 218 -5.03 14.62 16.88
N GLU A 219 -3.95 14.49 17.63
CA GLU A 219 -4.00 14.19 19.09
C GLU A 219 -4.75 15.26 19.91
N TYR A 220 -4.84 16.51 19.42
CA TYR A 220 -5.50 17.61 20.12
C TYR A 220 -6.98 17.76 19.78
N VAL A 221 -7.39 17.43 18.55
CA VAL A 221 -8.76 17.63 18.08
C VAL A 221 -9.49 16.31 17.77
N GLY A 222 -8.80 15.18 17.89
CA GLY A 222 -9.35 13.87 17.59
C GLY A 222 -9.47 13.58 16.09
N ARG A 223 -10.49 12.82 15.70
CA ARG A 223 -10.79 12.50 14.31
C ARG A 223 -11.22 13.74 13.54
N ILE A 224 -10.75 13.84 12.30
CA ILE A 224 -11.06 14.90 11.34
C ILE A 224 -11.63 14.23 10.10
N GLY A 225 -12.91 14.44 9.82
CA GLY A 225 -13.55 13.96 8.60
C GLY A 225 -13.23 14.89 7.44
N ILE A 226 -12.79 14.35 6.32
CA ILE A 226 -12.52 15.10 5.09
C ILE A 226 -13.52 14.67 4.03
N GLY A 227 -14.18 15.65 3.40
CA GLY A 227 -15.18 15.39 2.39
C GLY A 227 -15.45 16.60 1.52
N LYS A 228 -16.23 16.37 0.45
CA LYS A 228 -16.69 17.43 -0.47
C LYS A 228 -18.08 17.88 -0.04
N VAL A 229 -18.31 19.19 -0.10
CA VAL A 229 -19.65 19.76 0.05
C VAL A 229 -20.39 19.55 -1.27
N ASP A 230 -21.34 18.61 -1.28
CA ASP A 230 -22.11 18.27 -2.48
C ASP A 230 -23.30 19.22 -2.68
N ASN A 231 -23.97 19.64 -1.60
CA ASN A 231 -25.07 20.59 -1.61
C ASN A 231 -24.98 21.53 -0.40
N GLY A 232 -25.55 22.72 -0.56
CA GLY A 232 -25.71 23.68 0.50
C GLY A 232 -24.42 24.37 0.93
N THR A 233 -24.44 24.87 2.16
CA THR A 233 -23.31 25.54 2.80
C THR A 233 -23.14 25.03 4.21
N ILE A 234 -21.93 24.62 4.57
CA ILE A 234 -21.57 24.19 5.91
C ILE A 234 -20.88 25.33 6.67
N SER A 235 -21.17 25.49 7.96
CA SER A 235 -20.62 26.56 8.79
C SER A 235 -20.18 26.05 10.16
N VAL A 236 -19.23 26.75 10.77
CA VAL A 236 -18.82 26.49 12.15
C VAL A 236 -20.00 26.73 13.11
N ASN A 237 -20.11 25.92 14.14
CA ASN A 237 -21.21 25.90 15.11
C ASN A 237 -22.59 25.51 14.56
N GLN A 238 -22.68 25.03 13.34
CA GLN A 238 -23.91 24.52 12.75
C GLN A 238 -24.28 23.16 13.40
N ASP A 239 -25.57 23.00 13.70
CA ASP A 239 -26.12 21.71 14.11
C ASP A 239 -26.44 20.88 12.87
N MET A 240 -25.93 19.66 12.84
CA MET A 240 -26.05 18.74 11.72
C MET A 240 -26.52 17.37 12.19
N ILE A 241 -26.95 16.53 11.27
CA ILE A 241 -27.24 15.11 11.51
C ILE A 241 -26.23 14.27 10.74
N LEU A 242 -25.54 13.40 11.45
CA LEU A 242 -24.67 12.37 10.88
C LEU A 242 -25.51 11.15 10.54
N VAL A 243 -25.50 10.74 9.29
CA VAL A 243 -26.22 9.55 8.77
C VAL A 243 -25.29 8.71 7.92
N ASN A 244 -25.59 7.40 7.81
CA ASN A 244 -24.80 6.50 6.97
C ASN A 244 -25.70 5.73 6.02
N HIS A 245 -25.33 5.59 4.76
CA HIS A 245 -26.11 4.91 3.74
C HIS A 245 -26.35 3.41 4.04
N HIS A 246 -25.36 2.75 4.66
CA HIS A 246 -25.43 1.33 5.03
C HIS A 246 -26.04 1.05 6.40
N ASP A 247 -26.26 2.10 7.20
CA ASP A 247 -26.91 2.04 8.52
C ASP A 247 -27.88 3.23 8.68
N PRO A 248 -29.01 3.21 7.93
CA PRO A 248 -29.94 4.36 7.89
C PRO A 248 -30.60 4.66 9.24
N ASP A 249 -30.66 3.68 10.15
CA ASP A 249 -31.26 3.82 11.47
C ASP A 249 -30.35 4.56 12.44
N LYS A 250 -29.05 4.62 12.15
CA LYS A 250 -28.06 5.34 12.95
C LYS A 250 -28.04 6.82 12.56
N GLN A 251 -28.83 7.63 13.26
CA GLN A 251 -28.84 9.07 13.14
C GLN A 251 -28.30 9.72 14.40
N GLN A 252 -27.26 10.55 14.27
CA GLN A 252 -26.62 11.23 15.39
C GLN A 252 -26.64 12.75 15.18
N LYS A 253 -27.15 13.49 16.18
CA LYS A 253 -27.03 14.95 16.18
C LYS A 253 -25.60 15.33 16.55
N VAL A 254 -24.98 16.16 15.71
CA VAL A 254 -23.60 16.60 15.87
C VAL A 254 -23.51 18.10 15.67
N LYS A 255 -22.44 18.70 16.19
CA LYS A 255 -22.17 20.13 16.02
C LYS A 255 -20.77 20.31 15.44
N ILE A 256 -20.64 21.15 14.42
CA ILE A 256 -19.35 21.44 13.80
C ILE A 256 -18.53 22.34 14.71
N SER A 257 -17.45 21.83 15.29
CA SER A 257 -16.58 22.62 16.16
C SER A 257 -15.62 23.50 15.37
N LYS A 258 -14.95 22.92 14.38
CA LYS A 258 -14.04 23.64 13.48
C LYS A 258 -14.16 23.12 12.07
N LEU A 259 -13.98 24.04 11.13
CA LEU A 259 -14.03 23.80 9.70
C LEU A 259 -12.74 24.33 9.06
N TYR A 260 -12.13 23.52 8.21
CA TYR A 260 -10.91 23.89 7.51
C TYR A 260 -11.06 23.66 6.01
N GLU A 261 -10.39 24.47 5.22
CA GLU A 261 -10.09 24.23 3.80
C GLU A 261 -8.58 24.04 3.62
N PHE A 262 -8.19 23.36 2.54
CA PHE A 262 -6.79 23.20 2.17
C PHE A 262 -6.29 24.43 1.43
N ASP A 263 -5.08 24.87 1.78
CA ASP A 263 -4.36 25.95 1.11
C ASP A 263 -2.87 25.59 1.11
N GLY A 264 -2.34 25.30 -0.06
CA GLY A 264 -1.06 24.61 -0.17
C GLY A 264 -1.11 23.26 0.58
N LEU A 265 -0.12 23.02 1.42
CA LEU A 265 -0.01 21.84 2.27
C LEU A 265 -0.68 21.99 3.64
N SER A 266 -1.18 23.17 3.95
CA SER A 266 -1.77 23.48 5.25
C SER A 266 -3.30 23.46 5.23
N LYS A 267 -3.89 23.29 6.42
CA LYS A 267 -5.32 23.42 6.65
C LYS A 267 -5.59 24.80 7.25
N THR A 268 -6.36 25.63 6.54
CA THR A 268 -6.74 26.98 6.99
C THR A 268 -8.14 26.96 7.57
N GLU A 269 -8.32 27.48 8.78
CA GLU A 269 -9.62 27.55 9.44
C GLU A 269 -10.51 28.55 8.72
N VAL A 270 -11.72 28.10 8.35
CA VAL A 270 -12.73 28.91 7.66
C VAL A 270 -14.02 28.94 8.46
N LYS A 271 -14.82 30.00 8.30
CA LYS A 271 -16.12 30.12 8.99
C LYS A 271 -17.22 29.34 8.30
N SER A 272 -17.16 29.25 6.99
CA SER A 272 -18.12 28.54 6.16
C SER A 272 -17.49 28.09 4.86
N ALA A 273 -18.05 27.04 4.26
CA ALA A 273 -17.69 26.52 2.94
C ALA A 273 -18.95 26.08 2.20
N THR A 274 -18.94 26.20 0.89
CA THR A 274 -20.12 25.91 0.05
C THR A 274 -19.80 24.82 -0.99
N ILE A 275 -20.77 24.50 -1.84
CA ILE A 275 -20.69 23.46 -2.87
C ILE A 275 -19.31 23.39 -3.55
N GLY A 276 -18.83 22.18 -3.80
CA GLY A 276 -17.55 21.93 -4.45
C GLY A 276 -16.31 22.11 -3.56
N SER A 277 -16.41 22.78 -2.40
CA SER A 277 -15.29 22.89 -1.46
C SER A 277 -14.96 21.51 -0.87
N ILE A 278 -13.66 21.18 -0.80
CA ILE A 278 -13.15 20.06 -0.04
C ILE A 278 -12.78 20.57 1.36
N VAL A 279 -13.47 20.04 2.36
CA VAL A 279 -13.40 20.51 3.74
C VAL A 279 -12.90 19.45 4.69
N ALA A 280 -12.20 19.90 5.74
CA ALA A 280 -11.82 19.06 6.88
C ALA A 280 -12.61 19.53 8.11
N ILE A 281 -13.29 18.59 8.77
CA ILE A 281 -14.29 18.87 9.82
C ILE A 281 -13.86 18.17 11.10
N SER A 282 -13.80 18.91 12.20
CA SER A 282 -13.46 18.35 13.51
C SER A 282 -14.55 18.60 14.57
N GLY A 283 -14.48 17.85 15.66
CA GLY A 283 -15.41 17.93 16.78
C GLY A 283 -16.47 16.83 16.81
N ILE A 284 -16.36 15.83 15.94
CA ILE A 284 -17.25 14.67 15.89
C ILE A 284 -16.40 13.42 16.16
N SER A 285 -16.51 12.86 17.38
CA SER A 285 -15.66 11.75 17.84
C SER A 285 -15.84 10.47 17.03
N ASP A 286 -17.07 10.20 16.60
CA ASP A 286 -17.47 8.93 15.97
C ASP A 286 -17.61 9.04 14.44
N ILE A 287 -17.10 10.15 13.85
CA ILE A 287 -17.14 10.34 12.41
C ILE A 287 -16.38 9.23 11.69
N SER A 288 -17.00 8.70 10.66
CA SER A 288 -16.47 7.56 9.90
C SER A 288 -16.53 7.82 8.39
N ILE A 289 -15.74 7.09 7.64
CA ILE A 289 -15.81 7.15 6.17
C ILE A 289 -17.17 6.61 5.71
N GLY A 290 -17.80 7.31 4.77
CA GLY A 290 -19.13 6.99 4.26
C GLY A 290 -20.26 7.65 5.04
N ASP A 291 -19.96 8.30 6.16
CA ASP A 291 -20.94 9.13 6.83
C ASP A 291 -21.25 10.37 5.98
N THR A 292 -22.51 10.78 5.99
CA THR A 292 -22.96 12.02 5.39
C THR A 292 -23.40 12.96 6.49
N LEU A 293 -22.84 14.16 6.50
CA LEU A 293 -23.31 15.26 7.32
C LEU A 293 -24.44 15.98 6.59
N CYS A 294 -25.64 15.96 7.18
CA CYS A 294 -26.85 16.53 6.61
C CYS A 294 -27.40 17.66 7.47
N SER A 295 -28.07 18.63 6.83
CA SER A 295 -28.96 19.56 7.53
C SER A 295 -30.08 18.81 8.25
N PRO A 296 -30.52 19.24 9.45
CA PRO A 296 -31.62 18.62 10.17
C PRO A 296 -32.94 18.55 9.39
N GLU A 297 -33.12 19.45 8.43
CA GLU A 297 -34.31 19.52 7.58
C GLU A 297 -34.43 18.35 6.58
N LYS A 298 -33.27 17.79 6.16
CA LYS A 298 -33.19 16.68 5.21
C LYS A 298 -32.01 15.77 5.55
N ALA A 299 -32.25 14.78 6.41
CA ALA A 299 -31.25 13.79 6.81
C ALA A 299 -31.23 12.63 5.82
N GLU A 300 -30.61 12.82 4.65
CA GLU A 300 -30.52 11.80 3.58
C GLU A 300 -29.05 11.49 3.30
N ALA A 301 -28.66 10.22 3.49
CA ALA A 301 -27.30 9.77 3.25
C ALA A 301 -26.99 9.69 1.73
N ILE A 302 -25.82 10.19 1.35
CA ILE A 302 -25.32 10.02 -0.02
C ILE A 302 -24.91 8.56 -0.22
N PRO A 303 -25.29 7.91 -1.33
CA PRO A 303 -24.87 6.53 -1.65
C PRO A 303 -23.35 6.39 -1.68
N PHE A 304 -22.87 5.42 -0.94
CA PHE A 304 -21.45 5.19 -0.74
C PHE A 304 -21.13 3.70 -0.86
N GLN A 305 -20.02 3.37 -1.48
CA GLN A 305 -19.58 1.98 -1.58
C GLN A 305 -18.97 1.53 -0.25
N LYS A 306 -19.47 0.39 0.27
CA LYS A 306 -18.96 -0.18 1.52
C LYS A 306 -17.46 -0.44 1.42
N ILE A 307 -16.73 -0.09 2.46
CA ILE A 307 -15.31 -0.39 2.56
C ILE A 307 -15.11 -1.91 2.46
N SER A 308 -14.20 -2.35 1.59
CA SER A 308 -13.88 -3.76 1.45
C SER A 308 -13.42 -4.34 2.79
N GLU A 309 -13.92 -5.50 3.14
CA GLU A 309 -13.51 -6.19 4.35
C GLU A 309 -12.05 -6.65 4.25
N PRO A 310 -11.33 -6.76 5.38
CA PRO A 310 -10.00 -7.36 5.39
C PRO A 310 -10.03 -8.77 4.80
N THR A 311 -8.99 -9.13 4.04
CA THR A 311 -8.86 -10.46 3.41
C THR A 311 -7.83 -11.34 4.09
N ILE A 312 -6.87 -10.74 4.82
CA ILE A 312 -5.82 -11.46 5.54
C ILE A 312 -5.71 -11.00 6.99
N ALA A 313 -5.21 -11.86 7.85
CA ALA A 313 -4.94 -11.58 9.25
C ALA A 313 -3.57 -12.10 9.68
N MET A 314 -2.96 -11.44 10.64
CA MET A 314 -1.74 -11.86 11.34
C MET A 314 -1.93 -11.72 12.83
N GLN A 315 -1.23 -12.53 13.61
CA GLN A 315 -1.14 -12.32 15.06
C GLN A 315 0.06 -11.43 15.37
N PHE A 316 -0.16 -10.37 16.13
CA PHE A 316 0.86 -9.53 16.71
C PHE A 316 1.00 -9.91 18.19
N ILE A 317 2.18 -10.32 18.60
CA ILE A 317 2.43 -10.97 19.87
C ILE A 317 3.56 -10.22 20.59
N VAL A 318 3.47 -10.07 21.88
CA VAL A 318 4.61 -9.57 22.67
C VAL A 318 5.80 -10.49 22.48
N ASN A 319 6.98 -9.92 22.20
CA ASN A 319 8.19 -10.73 22.04
C ASN A 319 8.60 -11.35 23.37
N ASP A 320 8.62 -12.68 23.44
CA ASP A 320 9.00 -13.51 24.60
C ASP A 320 10.27 -14.32 24.35
N SER A 321 11.06 -13.95 23.34
CA SER A 321 12.32 -14.61 23.01
C SER A 321 13.41 -14.35 24.07
N PRO A 322 14.48 -15.14 24.09
CA PRO A 322 15.64 -14.89 24.97
C PRO A 322 16.30 -13.51 24.77
N PHE A 323 16.06 -12.84 23.64
CA PHE A 323 16.60 -11.52 23.35
C PHE A 323 15.55 -10.40 23.50
N ALA A 324 14.36 -10.71 24.03
CA ALA A 324 13.29 -9.73 24.22
C ALA A 324 13.75 -8.54 25.05
N GLY A 325 13.38 -7.33 24.63
CA GLY A 325 13.67 -6.07 25.33
C GLY A 325 15.11 -5.56 25.20
N GLN A 326 15.96 -6.17 24.38
CA GLN A 326 17.34 -5.70 24.20
C GLN A 326 17.46 -4.56 23.18
N GLU A 327 16.54 -4.44 22.23
CA GLU A 327 16.61 -3.52 21.12
C GLU A 327 15.44 -2.54 21.05
N GLY A 328 14.26 -2.96 21.51
CA GLY A 328 13.05 -2.16 21.47
C GLY A 328 12.89 -1.23 22.68
N LYS A 329 12.28 -0.07 22.45
CA LYS A 329 11.85 0.87 23.50
C LYS A 329 10.48 0.50 24.07
N TYR A 330 9.59 0.03 23.19
CA TYR A 330 8.20 -0.33 23.52
C TYR A 330 8.02 -1.84 23.37
N VAL A 331 8.01 -2.57 24.49
CA VAL A 331 8.10 -4.05 24.51
C VAL A 331 6.96 -4.72 25.26
N THR A 332 6.01 -3.95 25.82
CA THR A 332 4.93 -4.50 26.64
C THR A 332 3.64 -4.65 25.86
N SER A 333 2.77 -5.55 26.32
CA SER A 333 1.41 -5.77 25.81
C SER A 333 0.60 -4.46 25.75
N ARG A 334 0.71 -3.62 26.78
CA ARG A 334 0.04 -2.33 26.82
C ARG A 334 0.52 -1.39 25.70
N HIS A 335 1.83 -1.27 25.49
CA HIS A 335 2.38 -0.44 24.41
C HIS A 335 1.91 -0.94 23.04
N LEU A 336 1.95 -2.26 22.82
CA LEU A 336 1.51 -2.88 21.58
C LEU A 336 0.01 -2.63 21.34
N ARG A 337 -0.82 -2.82 22.37
CA ARG A 337 -2.25 -2.54 22.34
C ARG A 337 -2.54 -1.09 21.98
N ASP A 338 -1.99 -0.16 22.76
CA ASP A 338 -2.26 1.27 22.57
C ASP A 338 -1.87 1.73 21.16
N ARG A 339 -0.76 1.22 20.62
CA ARG A 339 -0.31 1.55 19.26
C ARG A 339 -1.23 0.97 18.19
N LEU A 340 -1.60 -0.31 18.28
CA LEU A 340 -2.50 -0.95 17.32
C LEU A 340 -3.89 -0.32 17.30
N PHE A 341 -4.45 0.01 18.48
CA PHE A 341 -5.73 0.70 18.54
C PHE A 341 -5.66 2.16 18.09
N LYS A 342 -4.51 2.83 18.27
CA LYS A 342 -4.28 4.17 17.71
C LYS A 342 -4.36 4.17 16.18
N GLU A 343 -3.87 3.12 15.50
CA GLU A 343 -3.92 2.99 14.05
C GLU A 343 -5.36 2.98 13.52
N LEU A 344 -6.30 2.40 14.25
CA LEU A 344 -7.72 2.38 13.88
C LEU A 344 -8.36 3.78 13.78
N ASN A 345 -7.71 4.81 14.29
CA ASN A 345 -8.22 6.19 14.16
C ASN A 345 -8.02 6.74 12.75
N THR A 346 -7.00 6.27 12.04
CA THR A 346 -6.65 6.72 10.68
C THR A 346 -6.95 5.66 9.63
N ASP A 347 -6.68 4.40 9.94
CA ASP A 347 -6.89 3.28 9.02
C ASP A 347 -8.20 2.54 9.32
N VAL A 348 -9.22 2.87 8.57
CA VAL A 348 -10.57 2.25 8.71
C VAL A 348 -10.65 0.87 8.06
N SER A 349 -9.66 0.45 7.29
CA SER A 349 -9.60 -0.87 6.67
C SER A 349 -8.91 -1.92 7.54
N LEU A 350 -8.28 -1.48 8.62
CA LEU A 350 -7.65 -2.35 9.60
C LEU A 350 -8.68 -2.79 10.65
N ARG A 351 -8.59 -4.03 11.10
CA ARG A 351 -9.31 -4.53 12.29
C ARG A 351 -8.31 -5.08 13.28
N VAL A 352 -8.50 -4.75 14.55
CA VAL A 352 -7.68 -5.23 15.67
C VAL A 352 -8.59 -5.88 16.67
N GLU A 353 -8.35 -7.14 17.00
CA GLU A 353 -9.11 -7.93 17.96
C GLU A 353 -8.13 -8.44 19.03
N GLU A 354 -8.49 -8.27 20.30
CA GLU A 354 -7.75 -8.88 21.41
C GLU A 354 -8.05 -10.38 21.42
N MET A 355 -7.02 -11.20 21.57
CA MET A 355 -7.17 -12.65 21.67
C MET A 355 -7.38 -13.06 23.14
N GLU A 356 -7.79 -14.29 23.37
CA GLU A 356 -7.93 -14.84 24.74
C GLU A 356 -6.63 -14.70 25.56
N ASN A 357 -5.49 -14.80 24.91
CA ASN A 357 -4.21 -14.45 25.49
C ASN A 357 -4.00 -12.94 25.39
N THR A 358 -3.91 -12.27 26.54
CA THR A 358 -3.77 -10.80 26.67
C THR A 358 -2.51 -10.22 26.02
N ASP A 359 -1.55 -11.05 25.64
CA ASP A 359 -0.29 -10.66 25.02
C ASP A 359 -0.30 -10.81 23.49
N SER A 360 -1.46 -11.09 22.89
CA SER A 360 -1.60 -11.27 21.46
C SER A 360 -2.85 -10.58 20.88
N PHE A 361 -2.69 -10.03 19.69
CA PHE A 361 -3.70 -9.30 18.95
C PHE A 361 -3.83 -9.87 17.55
N LYS A 362 -5.05 -10.13 17.11
CA LYS A 362 -5.32 -10.46 15.72
C LYS A 362 -5.51 -9.17 14.95
N VAL A 363 -4.63 -8.92 14.00
CA VAL A 363 -4.65 -7.73 13.14
C VAL A 363 -5.00 -8.18 11.73
N SER A 364 -6.10 -7.65 11.21
CA SER A 364 -6.62 -8.00 9.89
C SER A 364 -6.56 -6.81 8.95
N GLY A 365 -6.05 -7.02 7.74
CA GLY A 365 -5.85 -6.00 6.72
C GLY A 365 -6.22 -6.50 5.32
N ARG A 366 -6.13 -5.62 4.34
CA ARG A 366 -6.53 -5.92 2.95
C ARG A 366 -5.53 -6.78 2.19
N GLY A 367 -4.24 -6.70 2.55
CA GLY A 367 -3.19 -7.40 1.84
C GLY A 367 -1.90 -7.48 2.65
N GLU A 368 -0.94 -8.26 2.14
CA GLU A 368 0.36 -8.46 2.78
C GLU A 368 1.17 -7.15 2.86
N LEU A 369 1.12 -6.32 1.81
CA LEU A 369 1.80 -5.03 1.79
C LEU A 369 1.24 -4.09 2.86
N HIS A 370 -0.08 -4.05 3.03
CA HIS A 370 -0.74 -3.23 4.04
C HIS A 370 -0.22 -3.55 5.45
N LEU A 371 -0.21 -4.84 5.84
CA LEU A 371 0.30 -5.26 7.14
C LEU A 371 1.81 -5.08 7.27
N SER A 372 2.59 -5.28 6.19
CA SER A 372 4.05 -5.06 6.22
C SER A 372 4.41 -3.59 6.45
N VAL A 373 3.63 -2.66 5.91
CA VAL A 373 3.80 -1.21 6.14
C VAL A 373 3.54 -0.88 7.62
N LEU A 374 2.47 -1.42 8.21
CA LEU A 374 2.19 -1.25 9.64
C LEU A 374 3.34 -1.78 10.50
N ILE A 375 3.83 -2.98 10.22
CA ILE A 375 4.96 -3.60 10.93
C ILE A 375 6.21 -2.71 10.84
N GLU A 376 6.53 -2.21 9.64
CA GLU A 376 7.71 -1.38 9.44
C GLU A 376 7.59 -0.01 10.12
N ASN A 377 6.40 0.62 10.10
CA ASN A 377 6.14 1.85 10.85
C ASN A 377 6.39 1.65 12.35
N MET A 378 5.78 0.60 12.93
CA MET A 378 5.96 0.28 14.35
C MET A 378 7.42 -0.01 14.70
N ARG A 379 8.13 -0.74 13.84
CA ARG A 379 9.55 -1.03 13.99
C ARG A 379 10.38 0.26 14.08
N ARG A 380 10.15 1.23 13.17
CA ARG A 380 10.86 2.53 13.15
C ARG A 380 10.49 3.42 14.35
N GLU A 381 9.28 3.32 14.85
CA GLU A 381 8.85 4.00 16.07
C GLU A 381 9.52 3.44 17.35
N GLY A 382 10.22 2.30 17.24
CA GLY A 382 10.95 1.69 18.36
C GLY A 382 10.21 0.57 19.08
N TYR A 383 9.16 0.01 18.47
CA TYR A 383 8.45 -1.15 19.00
C TYR A 383 9.22 -2.45 18.74
N GLU A 384 9.10 -3.37 19.69
CA GLU A 384 9.58 -4.73 19.59
C GLU A 384 8.44 -5.70 19.86
N PHE A 385 8.19 -6.61 18.91
CA PHE A 385 7.09 -7.57 18.95
C PHE A 385 7.40 -8.76 18.05
N ALA A 386 6.55 -9.76 18.06
CA ALA A 386 6.63 -10.89 17.12
C ALA A 386 5.34 -10.97 16.29
N VAL A 387 5.45 -11.47 15.07
CA VAL A 387 4.28 -11.70 14.20
C VAL A 387 4.24 -13.13 13.70
N SER A 388 3.01 -13.65 13.51
CA SER A 388 2.76 -14.96 12.92
C SER A 388 2.73 -14.88 11.40
N LYS A 389 2.72 -16.04 10.74
CA LYS A 389 2.39 -16.16 9.33
C LYS A 389 1.03 -15.52 9.04
N ALA A 390 0.93 -14.85 7.89
CA ALA A 390 -0.33 -14.33 7.39
C ALA A 390 -1.29 -15.48 7.02
N GLU A 391 -2.54 -15.35 7.42
CA GLU A 391 -3.62 -16.29 7.11
C GLU A 391 -4.76 -15.53 6.42
N VAL A 392 -5.38 -16.16 5.41
CA VAL A 392 -6.55 -15.57 4.75
C VAL A 392 -7.79 -15.72 5.62
N LEU A 393 -8.67 -14.74 5.55
CA LEU A 393 -9.96 -14.76 6.22
C LEU A 393 -10.97 -15.48 5.32
N TYR A 394 -11.51 -16.57 5.83
CA TYR A 394 -12.51 -17.36 5.14
C TYR A 394 -13.93 -16.88 5.49
N HIS A 395 -14.82 -16.92 4.51
CA HIS A 395 -16.24 -16.75 4.73
C HIS A 395 -16.97 -18.09 4.66
N THR A 396 -18.21 -18.09 5.05
CA THR A 396 -19.08 -19.27 4.95
C THR A 396 -20.34 -18.85 4.18
N ASP A 397 -20.71 -19.59 3.16
CA ASP A 397 -21.96 -19.35 2.42
C ASP A 397 -23.20 -19.76 3.23
N GLU A 398 -24.38 -19.48 2.70
CA GLU A 398 -25.66 -19.84 3.32
C GLU A 398 -25.83 -21.36 3.54
N ASN A 399 -25.07 -22.19 2.81
CA ASN A 399 -25.09 -23.65 2.89
C ASN A 399 -23.98 -24.22 3.81
N GLY A 400 -23.23 -23.36 4.49
CA GLY A 400 -22.14 -23.77 5.37
C GLY A 400 -20.84 -24.15 4.64
N LYS A 401 -20.72 -23.87 3.32
CA LYS A 401 -19.48 -24.11 2.57
C LYS A 401 -18.48 -22.99 2.80
N LYS A 402 -17.22 -23.39 2.94
CA LYS A 402 -16.09 -22.48 3.10
C LYS A 402 -15.78 -21.76 1.80
N LEU A 403 -15.76 -20.42 1.85
CA LEU A 403 -15.37 -19.52 0.77
C LEU A 403 -14.04 -18.90 1.09
N GLU A 404 -13.20 -18.69 0.07
CA GLU A 404 -11.90 -18.02 0.18
C GLU A 404 -11.82 -16.79 -0.72
N PRO A 405 -11.05 -15.76 -0.31
CA PRO A 405 -10.87 -14.57 -1.12
C PRO A 405 -10.05 -14.90 -2.37
N ILE A 406 -10.50 -14.39 -3.51
CA ILE A 406 -9.88 -14.54 -4.83
C ILE A 406 -9.38 -13.18 -5.30
N GLU A 407 -8.21 -13.20 -5.93
CA GLU A 407 -7.63 -12.04 -6.58
C GLU A 407 -7.42 -12.31 -8.07
N THR A 408 -7.57 -11.26 -8.86
CA THR A 408 -7.11 -11.24 -10.24
C THR A 408 -5.68 -10.71 -10.26
N ALA A 409 -4.73 -11.54 -10.69
CA ALA A 409 -3.32 -11.18 -10.82
C ALA A 409 -3.01 -10.83 -12.28
N TYR A 410 -2.54 -9.59 -12.50
CA TYR A 410 -2.03 -9.10 -13.77
C TYR A 410 -0.51 -9.14 -13.73
N ILE A 411 0.09 -9.86 -14.67
CA ILE A 411 1.53 -10.13 -14.66
C ILE A 411 2.10 -9.79 -16.02
N ASP A 412 3.10 -8.91 -16.05
CA ASP A 412 3.92 -8.65 -17.21
C ASP A 412 5.31 -9.27 -16.98
N VAL A 413 5.71 -10.16 -17.85
CA VAL A 413 6.95 -10.94 -17.69
C VAL A 413 7.64 -11.13 -19.03
N PRO A 414 9.00 -11.04 -19.09
CA PRO A 414 9.73 -11.40 -20.31
C PRO A 414 9.37 -12.81 -20.78
N ASP A 415 9.25 -13.00 -22.08
CA ASP A 415 8.77 -14.24 -22.71
C ASP A 415 9.50 -15.49 -22.21
N GLU A 416 10.81 -15.36 -21.91
CA GLU A 416 11.65 -16.46 -21.40
C GLU A 416 11.20 -16.99 -20.03
N PHE A 417 10.50 -16.18 -19.20
CA PHE A 417 10.06 -16.58 -17.85
C PHE A 417 8.58 -16.95 -17.78
N THR A 418 7.82 -16.79 -18.86
CA THR A 418 6.37 -17.04 -18.91
C THR A 418 6.01 -18.44 -18.43
N GLY A 419 6.74 -19.47 -18.89
CA GLY A 419 6.49 -20.87 -18.53
C GLY A 419 6.63 -21.13 -17.03
N VAL A 420 7.68 -20.58 -16.40
CA VAL A 420 7.94 -20.76 -14.95
C VAL A 420 6.84 -20.09 -14.12
N VAL A 421 6.39 -18.90 -14.52
CA VAL A 421 5.31 -18.17 -13.84
C VAL A 421 4.00 -18.93 -13.92
N ILE A 422 3.62 -19.43 -15.11
CA ILE A 422 2.39 -20.22 -15.30
C ILE A 422 2.42 -21.49 -14.44
N GLU A 423 3.54 -22.22 -14.45
CA GLU A 423 3.69 -23.44 -13.65
C GLU A 423 3.53 -23.17 -12.15
N LYS A 424 4.24 -22.15 -11.62
CA LYS A 424 4.20 -21.82 -10.19
C LYS A 424 2.83 -21.33 -9.72
N LEU A 425 2.17 -20.48 -10.50
CA LEU A 425 0.83 -20.01 -10.17
C LEU A 425 -0.19 -21.15 -10.26
N GLY A 426 -0.07 -22.05 -11.23
CA GLY A 426 -0.91 -23.25 -11.32
C GLY A 426 -0.77 -24.15 -10.09
N GLN A 427 0.47 -24.37 -9.56
CA GLN A 427 0.71 -25.10 -8.31
C GLN A 427 0.04 -24.42 -7.11
N ARG A 428 -0.14 -23.10 -7.15
CA ARG A 428 -0.79 -22.26 -6.13
C ARG A 428 -2.28 -22.06 -6.37
N LYS A 429 -2.90 -22.91 -7.21
CA LYS A 429 -4.32 -22.89 -7.58
C LYS A 429 -4.76 -21.66 -8.39
N GLY A 430 -3.81 -21.01 -9.06
CA GLY A 430 -4.10 -19.97 -10.04
C GLY A 430 -4.63 -20.56 -11.34
N GLU A 431 -5.65 -19.93 -11.89
CA GLU A 431 -6.27 -20.26 -13.18
C GLU A 431 -5.95 -19.16 -14.19
N LEU A 432 -5.27 -19.51 -15.27
CA LEU A 432 -4.96 -18.56 -16.35
C LEU A 432 -6.26 -18.18 -17.06
N ARG A 433 -6.64 -16.89 -17.00
CA ARG A 433 -7.83 -16.36 -17.68
C ARG A 433 -7.50 -15.81 -19.06
N ASN A 434 -6.38 -15.11 -19.18
CA ASN A 434 -5.97 -14.49 -20.44
C ASN A 434 -4.44 -14.47 -20.58
N MET A 435 -3.97 -14.52 -21.81
CA MET A 435 -2.55 -14.39 -22.16
C MET A 435 -2.43 -13.60 -23.47
N GLY A 436 -1.67 -12.53 -23.46
CA GLY A 436 -1.41 -11.68 -24.60
C GLY A 436 0.07 -11.35 -24.75
N VAL A 437 0.52 -11.13 -25.97
CA VAL A 437 1.87 -10.63 -26.23
C VAL A 437 1.85 -9.12 -26.01
N SER A 438 2.75 -8.61 -25.20
CA SER A 438 2.98 -7.18 -25.02
C SER A 438 4.16 -6.74 -25.91
N ASN A 439 4.21 -5.47 -26.27
CA ASN A 439 5.32 -4.94 -27.07
C ASN A 439 6.65 -5.10 -26.32
N GLY A 440 7.75 -5.35 -27.05
CA GLY A 440 9.09 -5.42 -26.47
C GLY A 440 9.53 -6.78 -25.91
N GLY A 441 8.90 -7.91 -26.28
CA GLY A 441 9.32 -9.24 -25.81
C GLY A 441 8.82 -9.58 -24.41
N TYR A 442 7.67 -9.00 -24.01
CA TYR A 442 6.95 -9.32 -22.77
C TYR A 442 5.64 -10.03 -23.08
N THR A 443 5.30 -10.98 -22.23
CA THR A 443 3.99 -11.63 -22.20
C THR A 443 3.18 -11.09 -21.03
N ARG A 444 1.95 -10.69 -21.30
CA ARG A 444 0.95 -10.31 -20.28
C ARG A 444 0.09 -11.50 -19.95
N LEU A 445 0.00 -11.83 -18.64
CA LEU A 445 -0.80 -12.92 -18.11
C LEU A 445 -1.85 -12.37 -17.15
N GLU A 446 -3.05 -12.91 -17.20
CA GLU A 446 -4.13 -12.64 -16.26
C GLU A 446 -4.55 -13.94 -15.58
N PHE A 447 -4.42 -13.98 -14.25
CA PHE A 447 -4.77 -15.14 -13.43
C PHE A 447 -5.87 -14.83 -12.44
N SER A 448 -6.80 -15.76 -12.25
CA SER A 448 -7.64 -15.81 -11.07
C SER A 448 -6.99 -16.73 -10.05
N ILE A 449 -6.66 -16.22 -8.85
CA ILE A 449 -5.89 -16.98 -7.87
C ILE A 449 -6.41 -16.72 -6.45
N PRO A 450 -6.49 -17.74 -5.58
CA PRO A 450 -6.77 -17.52 -4.16
C PRO A 450 -5.73 -16.59 -3.52
N SER A 451 -6.16 -15.61 -2.73
CA SER A 451 -5.25 -14.66 -2.05
C SER A 451 -4.16 -15.37 -1.26
N ARG A 452 -4.47 -16.53 -0.63
CA ARG A 452 -3.46 -17.36 0.02
C ARG A 452 -2.39 -17.88 -0.95
N GLY A 453 -2.69 -18.08 -2.23
CA GLY A 453 -1.72 -18.49 -3.25
C GLY A 453 -0.68 -17.41 -3.57
N LEU A 454 -0.96 -16.16 -3.27
CA LEU A 454 -0.07 -15.02 -3.48
C LEU A 454 0.84 -14.73 -2.29
N ILE A 455 0.50 -15.23 -1.08
CA ILE A 455 1.32 -15.04 0.11
C ILE A 455 2.74 -15.59 -0.14
N GLY A 456 3.73 -14.72 0.02
CA GLY A 456 5.15 -15.02 -0.21
C GLY A 456 5.56 -15.24 -1.68
N TYR A 457 4.61 -15.23 -2.64
CA TYR A 457 4.92 -15.46 -4.05
C TYR A 457 5.72 -14.30 -4.68
N ARG A 458 5.47 -13.08 -4.25
CA ARG A 458 6.15 -11.88 -4.81
C ARG A 458 7.68 -11.99 -4.73
N GLY A 459 8.21 -12.51 -3.63
CA GLY A 459 9.65 -12.74 -3.46
C GLY A 459 10.21 -13.81 -4.39
N GLU A 460 9.46 -14.90 -4.60
CA GLU A 460 9.82 -15.96 -5.55
C GLU A 460 9.77 -15.43 -6.99
N PHE A 461 8.69 -14.71 -7.33
CA PHE A 461 8.48 -14.12 -8.65
C PHE A 461 9.63 -13.19 -9.06
N MET A 462 10.07 -12.30 -8.17
CA MET A 462 11.21 -11.42 -8.42
C MET A 462 12.52 -12.21 -8.66
N THR A 463 12.69 -13.32 -7.97
CA THR A 463 13.85 -14.21 -8.18
C THR A 463 13.78 -14.93 -9.51
N ASP A 464 12.63 -15.50 -9.85
CA ASP A 464 12.41 -16.26 -11.09
C ASP A 464 12.53 -15.41 -12.34
N THR A 465 12.06 -14.16 -12.25
CA THR A 465 12.10 -13.18 -13.36
C THR A 465 13.37 -12.32 -13.36
N LYS A 466 14.33 -12.60 -12.47
CA LYS A 466 15.57 -11.81 -12.29
C LYS A 466 15.30 -10.31 -12.08
N GLY A 467 14.18 -9.99 -11.44
CA GLY A 467 13.76 -8.61 -11.19
C GLY A 467 13.03 -7.92 -12.36
N ASN A 468 12.85 -8.58 -13.51
CA ASN A 468 12.26 -7.98 -14.71
C ASN A 468 10.75 -8.20 -14.84
N GLY A 469 10.11 -8.91 -13.91
CA GLY A 469 8.66 -9.15 -13.92
C GLY A 469 7.91 -8.14 -13.07
N ILE A 470 6.68 -7.83 -13.48
CA ILE A 470 5.73 -6.99 -12.74
C ILE A 470 4.52 -7.83 -12.40
N ILE A 471 4.11 -7.82 -11.13
CA ILE A 471 2.89 -8.48 -10.66
C ILE A 471 2.04 -7.50 -9.88
N ASN A 472 0.78 -7.38 -10.30
CA ASN A 472 -0.25 -6.57 -9.66
C ASN A 472 -1.46 -7.44 -9.39
N THR A 473 -2.11 -7.23 -8.26
CA THR A 473 -3.28 -8.00 -7.87
C THR A 473 -4.43 -7.08 -7.49
N SER A 474 -5.64 -7.52 -7.76
CA SER A 474 -6.86 -6.85 -7.32
C SER A 474 -7.84 -7.86 -6.77
N PHE A 475 -8.49 -7.52 -5.65
CA PHE A 475 -9.52 -8.36 -5.06
C PHE A 475 -10.73 -8.48 -6.00
N ASP A 476 -11.17 -9.72 -6.26
CA ASP A 476 -12.25 -10.03 -7.22
C ASP A 476 -13.53 -10.55 -6.52
N GLY A 477 -13.40 -11.06 -5.30
CA GLY A 477 -14.54 -11.60 -4.54
C GLY A 477 -14.19 -12.84 -3.73
N TYR A 478 -15.21 -13.64 -3.42
CA TYR A 478 -15.08 -14.90 -2.70
C TYR A 478 -15.58 -16.06 -3.54
N GLU A 479 -14.78 -17.12 -3.64
CA GLU A 479 -15.16 -18.37 -4.33
C GLU A 479 -15.00 -19.58 -3.38
N PRO A 480 -15.61 -20.73 -3.73
CA PRO A 480 -15.43 -21.95 -2.96
C PRO A 480 -13.96 -22.35 -2.81
N TYR A 481 -13.60 -22.85 -1.63
CA TYR A 481 -12.24 -23.27 -1.31
C TYR A 481 -11.65 -24.24 -2.33
N LYS A 482 -10.53 -23.89 -2.96
CA LYS A 482 -9.88 -24.64 -4.07
C LYS A 482 -8.93 -25.76 -3.62
N GLY A 483 -8.96 -26.17 -2.36
CA GLY A 483 -8.11 -27.21 -1.81
C GLY A 483 -6.75 -26.72 -1.33
N ASP A 484 -5.93 -27.58 -0.76
CA ASP A 484 -4.67 -27.21 -0.12
C ASP A 484 -3.59 -26.73 -1.09
N ILE A 485 -2.78 -25.77 -0.63
CA ILE A 485 -1.60 -25.24 -1.33
C ILE A 485 -0.37 -25.53 -0.49
N GLN A 486 0.66 -26.07 -1.11
CA GLN A 486 1.98 -26.20 -0.46
C GLN A 486 2.77 -24.90 -0.66
N TYR A 487 2.94 -24.13 0.42
CA TYR A 487 3.61 -22.84 0.39
C TYR A 487 5.13 -22.95 0.38
N ARG A 488 5.68 -23.79 1.24
CA ARG A 488 7.12 -23.98 1.41
C ARG A 488 7.48 -25.45 1.28
N LYS A 489 8.38 -25.75 0.33
CA LYS A 489 8.87 -27.11 0.10
C LYS A 489 10.08 -27.45 0.98
N GLN A 490 10.74 -26.45 1.56
CA GLN A 490 12.02 -26.60 2.25
C GLN A 490 11.87 -26.29 3.73
N GLY A 491 12.54 -27.08 4.58
CA GLY A 491 12.55 -26.89 6.02
C GLY A 491 13.44 -25.74 6.49
N SER A 492 13.51 -25.55 7.81
CA SER A 492 14.36 -24.57 8.48
C SER A 492 15.64 -25.20 9.03
N LEU A 493 16.73 -24.45 8.96
CA LEU A 493 17.93 -24.72 9.78
C LEU A 493 17.75 -23.99 11.11
N ILE A 494 17.79 -24.72 12.22
CA ILE A 494 17.45 -24.22 13.56
C ILE A 494 18.69 -24.26 14.45
N ALA A 495 18.95 -23.20 15.19
CA ALA A 495 20.02 -23.17 16.19
C ALA A 495 19.68 -24.14 17.35
N PHE A 496 20.60 -25.04 17.66
CA PHE A 496 20.45 -26.04 18.71
C PHE A 496 20.66 -25.47 20.11
N GLU A 497 21.61 -24.55 20.27
CA GLU A 497 21.96 -23.96 21.57
C GLU A 497 22.06 -22.43 21.47
N THR A 498 22.08 -21.78 22.63
CA THR A 498 22.27 -20.35 22.77
C THR A 498 23.76 -20.03 22.86
N GLY A 499 24.22 -19.05 22.07
CA GLY A 499 25.63 -18.64 22.05
C GLY A 499 25.92 -17.67 20.91
N GLU A 500 27.15 -17.67 20.46
CA GLU A 500 27.63 -16.87 19.33
C GLU A 500 28.04 -17.80 18.19
N SER A 501 27.60 -17.51 16.97
CA SER A 501 27.93 -18.29 15.79
C SER A 501 29.41 -18.18 15.45
N VAL A 502 30.03 -19.32 15.17
CA VAL A 502 31.46 -19.39 14.81
C VAL A 502 31.63 -19.93 13.40
N THR A 503 32.71 -19.51 12.73
CA THR A 503 33.02 -19.91 11.34
C THR A 503 32.98 -21.43 11.15
N TYR A 504 33.51 -22.23 12.09
CA TYR A 504 33.52 -23.67 11.99
C TYR A 504 32.11 -24.30 12.06
N GLY A 505 31.26 -23.81 12.95
CA GLY A 505 29.87 -24.26 13.06
C GLY A 505 29.05 -23.90 11.81
N LEU A 506 29.20 -22.65 11.29
CA LEU A 506 28.55 -22.20 10.09
C LEU A 506 29.02 -22.94 8.82
N TYR A 507 30.31 -23.27 8.73
CA TYR A 507 30.84 -24.03 7.60
C TYR A 507 30.15 -25.42 7.47
N SER A 508 29.92 -26.09 8.58
CA SER A 508 29.17 -27.36 8.57
C SER A 508 27.67 -27.15 8.27
N ALA A 509 27.11 -25.98 8.65
CA ALA A 509 25.71 -25.66 8.43
C ALA A 509 25.41 -25.27 6.97
N GLN A 510 26.32 -24.58 6.28
CA GLN A 510 26.12 -24.16 4.88
C GLN A 510 26.01 -25.34 3.90
N GLU A 511 26.56 -26.52 4.25
CA GLU A 511 26.39 -27.76 3.45
C GLU A 511 24.94 -28.27 3.44
N ARG A 512 24.13 -27.81 4.41
CA ARG A 512 22.73 -28.23 4.55
C ARG A 512 21.75 -27.28 3.85
N GLY A 513 22.16 -26.04 3.57
CA GLY A 513 21.29 -25.07 2.94
C GLY A 513 21.85 -23.65 2.97
N THR A 514 20.97 -22.67 2.78
CA THR A 514 21.32 -21.26 2.74
C THR A 514 21.22 -20.63 4.13
N LEU A 515 22.29 -20.01 4.61
CA LEU A 515 22.32 -19.34 5.91
C LEU A 515 21.76 -17.93 5.84
N PHE A 516 21.12 -17.50 6.93
CA PHE A 516 20.61 -16.13 7.13
C PHE A 516 21.49 -15.30 8.06
N ILE A 517 22.45 -15.95 8.74
CA ILE A 517 23.36 -15.34 9.70
C ILE A 517 24.83 -15.53 9.29
N GLY A 518 25.67 -14.59 9.72
CA GLY A 518 27.11 -14.63 9.59
C GLY A 518 27.82 -15.08 10.86
N PRO A 519 29.18 -15.15 10.86
CA PRO A 519 29.97 -15.42 12.06
C PRO A 519 29.93 -14.23 13.03
N GLY A 520 29.96 -14.54 14.33
CA GLY A 520 29.93 -13.52 15.38
C GLY A 520 28.52 -13.03 15.74
N GLU A 521 27.48 -13.64 15.18
CA GLU A 521 26.10 -13.28 15.52
C GLU A 521 25.60 -14.10 16.71
N LYS A 522 24.87 -13.43 17.60
CA LYS A 522 24.21 -14.07 18.74
C LYS A 522 23.01 -14.88 18.28
N VAL A 523 22.92 -16.11 18.72
CA VAL A 523 21.82 -17.03 18.45
C VAL A 523 21.27 -17.62 19.74
N TYR A 524 20.04 -18.09 19.72
CA TYR A 524 19.45 -18.86 20.82
C TYR A 524 18.78 -20.12 20.29
N SER A 525 18.63 -21.12 21.18
CA SER A 525 17.98 -22.39 20.84
C SER A 525 16.57 -22.15 20.29
N GLY A 526 16.26 -22.71 19.12
CA GLY A 526 14.98 -22.51 18.42
C GLY A 526 14.93 -21.34 17.46
N MET A 527 16.00 -20.52 17.36
CA MET A 527 16.13 -19.49 16.32
C MET A 527 16.38 -20.15 14.96
N VAL A 528 15.70 -19.66 13.92
CA VAL A 528 15.90 -20.11 12.54
C VAL A 528 17.08 -19.33 11.95
N ILE A 529 18.13 -20.06 11.59
CA ILE A 529 19.41 -19.50 11.13
C ILE A 529 19.64 -19.68 9.63
N GLY A 530 18.71 -20.34 8.94
CA GLY A 530 18.80 -20.58 7.50
C GLY A 530 17.67 -21.43 6.98
N GLN A 531 17.67 -21.62 5.66
CA GLN A 531 16.76 -22.47 4.91
C GLN A 531 17.45 -23.80 4.58
N ASN A 532 16.81 -24.91 4.93
CA ASN A 532 17.32 -26.24 4.59
C ASN A 532 17.16 -26.52 3.08
N GLY A 533 18.09 -27.23 2.49
CA GLY A 533 17.95 -27.74 1.11
C GLY A 533 16.92 -28.89 0.98
N LYS A 534 16.48 -29.49 2.11
CA LYS A 534 15.47 -30.55 2.19
C LYS A 534 14.19 -30.08 2.83
N THR A 535 13.16 -30.92 2.80
CA THR A 535 11.82 -30.61 3.33
C THR A 535 11.74 -30.51 4.84
N ASP A 536 12.62 -31.21 5.56
CA ASP A 536 12.57 -31.36 7.01
C ASP A 536 13.36 -30.25 7.72
N ASP A 537 12.91 -29.88 8.91
CA ASP A 537 13.65 -29.01 9.81
C ASP A 537 14.85 -29.72 10.41
N ILE A 538 15.99 -29.06 10.50
CA ILE A 538 17.22 -29.63 11.08
C ILE A 538 17.77 -28.70 12.15
N GLU A 539 18.05 -29.25 13.32
CA GLU A 539 18.75 -28.53 14.40
C GLU A 539 20.27 -28.67 14.21
N LEU A 540 20.99 -27.56 14.22
CA LEU A 540 22.42 -27.47 13.99
C LEU A 540 23.11 -26.67 15.10
N ASN A 541 24.28 -27.13 15.53
CA ASN A 541 25.11 -26.38 16.47
C ASN A 541 26.07 -25.46 15.72
N VAL A 542 25.73 -24.19 15.61
CA VAL A 542 26.56 -23.15 14.96
C VAL A 542 27.54 -22.47 15.91
N CYS A 543 27.43 -22.75 17.22
CA CYS A 543 28.34 -22.22 18.24
C CYS A 543 29.55 -23.17 18.46
N LYS A 544 29.59 -24.31 17.78
CA LYS A 544 30.63 -25.32 17.96
C LYS A 544 31.96 -24.85 17.41
N THR A 545 32.96 -24.75 18.27
CA THR A 545 34.35 -24.46 17.91
C THR A 545 35.09 -25.74 17.45
N LYS A 546 36.11 -25.55 16.64
CA LYS A 546 37.01 -26.66 16.24
C LYS A 546 37.83 -27.14 17.45
N HIS A 547 37.75 -28.43 17.80
CA HIS A 547 38.65 -29.00 18.79
C HIS A 547 40.07 -29.02 18.24
N LEU A 548 40.98 -28.29 18.89
CA LEU A 548 42.40 -28.37 18.61
C LEU A 548 42.94 -29.69 19.13
N THR A 549 43.37 -30.58 18.23
CA THR A 549 44.11 -31.77 18.59
C THR A 549 45.59 -31.55 18.32
N ASN A 550 46.46 -31.88 19.29
CA ASN A 550 47.90 -31.63 19.26
C ASN A 550 48.69 -32.39 18.15
N THR A 551 48.01 -33.03 17.20
CA THR A 551 48.61 -33.96 16.23
C THR A 551 48.57 -33.47 14.77
N ARG A 552 48.20 -32.22 14.49
CA ARG A 552 48.21 -31.68 13.11
C ARG A 552 49.25 -30.60 12.94
N SER A 553 50.06 -30.73 11.86
CA SER A 553 50.99 -29.69 11.41
C SER A 553 50.23 -28.40 11.05
N SER A 554 50.80 -27.28 11.43
CA SER A 554 50.25 -25.93 11.20
C SER A 554 50.04 -25.52 9.73
N SER A 555 50.45 -26.37 8.78
CA SER A 555 50.33 -26.12 7.33
C SER A 555 49.03 -26.69 6.69
N ALA A 556 48.15 -27.31 7.45
CA ALA A 556 46.95 -27.97 6.92
C ALA A 556 45.63 -27.26 7.25
N ASP A 557 45.65 -26.05 7.77
CA ASP A 557 44.43 -25.27 7.97
C ASP A 557 44.08 -24.49 6.68
N GLU A 558 43.36 -25.15 5.76
CA GLU A 558 42.66 -24.43 4.69
C GLU A 558 41.69 -23.44 5.31
N ALA A 559 41.73 -22.19 4.83
CA ALA A 559 40.80 -21.16 5.24
C ALA A 559 39.37 -21.59 4.91
N LEU A 560 38.53 -21.77 5.94
CA LEU A 560 37.13 -22.13 5.78
C LEU A 560 36.41 -20.97 5.06
N ARG A 561 36.00 -21.19 3.81
CA ARG A 561 35.26 -20.21 3.05
C ARG A 561 33.76 -20.32 3.35
N LEU A 562 33.15 -19.27 3.88
CA LEU A 562 31.71 -19.15 4.04
C LEU A 562 31.12 -18.41 2.84
N THR A 563 29.98 -18.90 2.37
CA THR A 563 29.13 -18.12 1.45
C THR A 563 28.50 -16.98 2.23
N PRO A 564 28.38 -15.78 1.63
CA PRO A 564 27.68 -14.67 2.29
C PRO A 564 26.26 -15.09 2.71
N PRO A 565 25.81 -14.72 3.92
CA PRO A 565 24.48 -15.03 4.38
C PRO A 565 23.43 -14.28 3.55
N LYS A 566 22.27 -14.89 3.33
CA LYS A 566 21.12 -14.24 2.72
C LYS A 566 20.39 -13.42 3.78
N ILE A 567 20.58 -12.11 3.76
CA ILE A 567 19.83 -11.20 4.64
C ILE A 567 18.42 -11.02 4.07
N LEU A 568 17.41 -11.40 4.85
CA LEU A 568 16.01 -11.29 4.44
C LEU A 568 15.47 -9.89 4.71
N SER A 569 14.77 -9.30 3.72
CA SER A 569 13.92 -8.14 3.97
C SER A 569 12.70 -8.52 4.82
N LEU A 570 11.95 -7.53 5.32
CA LEU A 570 10.73 -7.78 6.08
C LEU A 570 9.75 -8.64 5.29
N GLU A 571 9.49 -8.30 4.02
CA GLU A 571 8.58 -9.02 3.14
C GLU A 571 9.08 -10.45 2.86
N GLN A 572 10.37 -10.61 2.63
CA GLN A 572 10.97 -11.94 2.44
C GLN A 572 10.87 -12.81 3.70
N ALA A 573 11.05 -12.20 4.87
CA ALA A 573 10.93 -12.90 6.14
C ALA A 573 9.47 -13.31 6.43
N LEU A 574 8.49 -12.39 6.18
CA LEU A 574 7.06 -12.67 6.30
C LEU A 574 6.61 -13.79 5.35
N GLY A 575 7.10 -13.78 4.10
CA GLY A 575 6.82 -14.85 3.13
C GLY A 575 7.51 -16.18 3.45
N PHE A 576 8.61 -16.16 4.22
CA PHE A 576 9.37 -17.36 4.58
C PHE A 576 8.79 -18.11 5.76
N ILE A 577 8.29 -17.42 6.80
CA ILE A 577 7.81 -18.05 8.04
C ILE A 577 6.70 -19.06 7.79
N ASP A 578 6.72 -20.15 8.53
CA ASP A 578 5.67 -21.18 8.51
C ASP A 578 4.74 -21.08 9.74
N THR A 579 3.70 -21.91 9.76
CA THR A 579 2.64 -21.91 10.79
C THR A 579 3.17 -22.13 12.21
N ASP A 580 4.28 -22.84 12.36
CA ASP A 580 4.96 -23.10 13.63
C ASP A 580 6.11 -22.12 13.94
N GLU A 581 6.25 -21.07 13.12
CA GLU A 581 7.28 -20.06 13.23
C GLU A 581 6.70 -18.67 13.55
N LEU A 582 7.55 -17.80 14.08
CA LEU A 582 7.27 -16.39 14.34
C LEU A 582 8.43 -15.55 13.81
N LEU A 583 8.11 -14.36 13.34
CA LEU A 583 9.10 -13.33 13.03
C LEU A 583 9.19 -12.34 14.19
N GLU A 584 10.34 -12.25 14.83
CA GLU A 584 10.67 -11.18 15.77
C GLU A 584 11.01 -9.93 14.98
N VAL A 585 10.29 -8.86 15.28
CA VAL A 585 10.48 -7.55 14.70
C VAL A 585 11.02 -6.61 15.78
N THR A 586 12.23 -6.10 15.56
CA THR A 586 12.86 -5.13 16.45
C THR A 586 13.34 -3.93 15.64
N PRO A 587 13.63 -2.79 16.27
CA PRO A 587 14.15 -1.62 15.56
C PRO A 587 15.43 -1.89 14.74
N LYS A 588 16.25 -2.85 15.18
CA LYS A 588 17.55 -3.13 14.57
C LYS A 588 17.59 -4.38 13.73
N THR A 589 16.89 -5.45 14.15
CA THR A 589 17.02 -6.78 13.56
C THR A 589 15.67 -7.44 13.31
N LEU A 590 15.66 -8.35 12.33
CA LEU A 590 14.56 -9.28 12.05
C LEU A 590 15.09 -10.68 12.30
N ARG A 591 14.43 -11.45 13.18
CA ARG A 591 14.85 -12.83 13.52
C ARG A 591 13.65 -13.76 13.39
N ILE A 592 13.84 -14.87 12.71
CA ILE A 592 12.83 -15.91 12.62
C ILE A 592 13.09 -16.93 13.73
N ARG A 593 12.05 -17.41 14.38
CA ARG A 593 12.14 -18.42 15.42
C ARG A 593 10.98 -19.40 15.38
N LYS A 594 11.19 -20.57 15.98
CA LYS A 594 10.08 -21.49 16.23
C LYS A 594 9.17 -20.95 17.37
N LYS A 595 7.87 -21.20 17.28
CA LYS A 595 6.91 -20.89 18.36
C LYS A 595 7.30 -21.59 19.65
N ILE A 596 7.67 -22.86 19.55
CA ILE A 596 8.17 -23.67 20.67
C ILE A 596 9.70 -23.71 20.59
N LEU A 597 10.39 -23.01 21.48
CA LEU A 597 11.86 -22.93 21.47
C LEU A 597 12.55 -24.23 21.92
N ASP A 598 11.95 -24.95 22.87
CA ASP A 598 12.49 -26.22 23.38
C ASP A 598 12.36 -27.35 22.36
N SER A 599 13.48 -27.98 22.00
CA SER A 599 13.57 -29.07 21.02
C SER A 599 12.73 -30.30 21.39
N ARG A 600 12.70 -30.65 22.68
CA ARG A 600 11.95 -31.81 23.14
C ARG A 600 10.44 -31.57 23.09
N MET A 601 10.02 -30.35 23.42
CA MET A 601 8.63 -29.96 23.33
C MET A 601 8.15 -29.91 21.87
N ARG A 602 8.98 -29.38 20.94
CA ARG A 602 8.65 -29.40 19.48
C ARG A 602 8.40 -30.83 19.00
N LYS A 603 9.32 -31.75 19.30
CA LYS A 603 9.17 -33.17 18.89
C LYS A 603 7.91 -33.83 19.46
N ARG A 604 7.52 -33.47 20.69
CA ARG A 604 6.28 -33.99 21.31
C ARG A 604 5.01 -33.38 20.66
N SER A 605 5.04 -32.11 20.23
CA SER A 605 3.90 -31.49 19.58
C SER A 605 3.65 -32.02 18.17
N MET A 606 4.69 -32.45 17.45
CA MET A 606 4.60 -33.10 16.14
C MET A 606 4.08 -34.53 16.18
N MET A 607 4.11 -35.19 17.35
CA MET A 607 3.61 -36.55 17.55
C MET A 607 2.14 -36.60 18.01
N LYS A 608 1.53 -35.48 18.31
CA LYS A 608 0.10 -35.34 18.62
C LYS A 608 -0.67 -34.88 17.39
#